data_87df870b47ba5a3c7b8d7d534e3bed74
#
_entry.id   87df870b47ba5a3c7b8d7d534e3bed74
#
_cell.length_a   1.000
_cell.length_b   1.000
_cell.length_c   1.000
_cell.angle_alpha   90.00
_cell.angle_beta   90.00
_cell.angle_gamma   90.00
#
_symmetry.space_group_name_H-M   'P 1'
#
loop_
_entity.id
_entity.type
_entity.pdbx_description
1 polymer ?
#
loop_
_entity_poly.entity_id
_entity_poly.type
_entity_poly.pdbx_seq_one_letter_code
_entity_poly.pdbx_strand_id
1 'polypeptide(L)'
;MQGNVGNDGTLTAWGNYRWSSSFVTKTNTQIAPGLGGANLQIDNDYTGKDFSASIKALNPSMLEGGLTGIFIGSYLQSVTPSLALGLEAVWQRQALNTKPDTAISYAARYKGSDWIASAQLQAQGAFNTSFWRKLSDKVEAGVDLNLQFAPSPLAGRNAGLFGGLQKEGTTALGAKYDFRASTFRAQVDSAGRLSCLLEKRVAPAVSLTFAGEIDQAKVCSR
;
A
#
# COMPACT_ATOMS: atom_id res chain seq x y z
N MET A 1 -23.22 -3.96 -10.17
CA MET A 1 -22.45 -5.04 -10.83
C MET A 1 -22.02 -4.57 -12.19
N GLN A 2 -20.76 -4.78 -12.52
CA GLN A 2 -20.19 -4.47 -13.85
C GLN A 2 -19.34 -5.67 -14.27
N GLY A 3 -19.36 -5.99 -15.56
CA GLY A 3 -18.55 -7.06 -16.15
C GLY A 3 -17.95 -6.61 -17.47
N ASN A 4 -16.76 -7.10 -17.76
CA ASN A 4 -16.06 -6.86 -19.01
C ASN A 4 -15.53 -8.19 -19.55
N VAL A 5 -15.63 -8.37 -20.87
CA VAL A 5 -15.07 -9.51 -21.58
C VAL A 5 -13.95 -8.99 -22.47
N GLY A 6 -12.73 -9.46 -22.23
CA GLY A 6 -11.56 -9.13 -23.05
C GLY A 6 -11.56 -9.86 -24.37
N ASN A 7 -10.81 -9.35 -25.34
CA ASN A 7 -10.63 -10.00 -26.66
C ASN A 7 -9.92 -11.37 -26.57
N ASP A 8 -9.22 -11.61 -25.49
CA ASP A 8 -8.56 -12.87 -25.14
C ASP A 8 -9.50 -13.89 -24.46
N GLY A 9 -10.78 -13.56 -24.33
CA GLY A 9 -11.78 -14.38 -23.64
C GLY A 9 -11.73 -14.27 -22.11
N THR A 10 -10.93 -13.37 -21.55
CA THR A 10 -10.90 -13.12 -20.09
C THR A 10 -12.18 -12.43 -19.66
N LEU A 11 -12.88 -13.02 -18.69
CA LEU A 11 -14.05 -12.42 -18.05
C LEU A 11 -13.64 -11.77 -16.75
N THR A 12 -13.87 -10.47 -16.61
CA THR A 12 -13.70 -9.74 -15.35
C THR A 12 -15.06 -9.22 -14.89
N ALA A 13 -15.42 -9.54 -13.65
CA ALA A 13 -16.66 -9.08 -13.06
C ALA A 13 -16.39 -8.47 -11.70
N TRP A 14 -16.98 -7.31 -11.45
CA TRP A 14 -16.94 -6.68 -10.13
C TRP A 14 -18.30 -6.27 -9.64
N GLY A 15 -18.52 -6.57 -8.38
CA GLY A 15 -19.73 -6.24 -7.66
C GLY A 15 -19.41 -5.45 -6.40
N ASN A 16 -20.23 -4.47 -6.11
CA ASN A 16 -20.19 -3.75 -4.83
C ASN A 16 -21.60 -3.77 -4.27
N TYR A 17 -21.74 -4.35 -3.09
CA TYR A 17 -23.03 -4.46 -2.41
C TYR A 17 -22.95 -3.85 -1.02
N ARG A 18 -23.80 -2.88 -0.77
CA ARG A 18 -23.91 -2.22 0.53
C ARG A 18 -25.09 -2.81 1.29
N TRP A 19 -24.79 -3.59 2.32
CA TRP A 19 -25.81 -4.19 3.20
C TRP A 19 -26.38 -3.18 4.19
N SER A 20 -25.51 -2.27 4.65
CA SER A 20 -25.85 -1.22 5.61
C SER A 20 -25.01 0.01 5.34
N SER A 21 -25.31 1.12 6.01
CA SER A 21 -24.43 2.31 5.98
C SER A 21 -23.02 2.01 6.48
N SER A 22 -22.87 0.99 7.31
CA SER A 22 -21.59 0.59 7.93
C SER A 22 -20.95 -0.64 7.32
N PHE A 23 -21.66 -1.44 6.52
CA PHE A 23 -21.16 -2.70 5.99
C PHE A 23 -21.26 -2.78 4.47
N VAL A 24 -20.10 -2.99 3.83
CA VAL A 24 -19.96 -3.04 2.37
C VAL A 24 -19.19 -4.30 1.98
N THR A 25 -19.72 -5.06 1.04
CA THR A 25 -19.03 -6.20 0.41
C THR A 25 -18.67 -5.84 -1.02
N LYS A 26 -17.40 -6.04 -1.37
CA LYS A 26 -16.87 -5.88 -2.72
C LYS A 26 -16.39 -7.23 -3.21
N THR A 27 -16.78 -7.59 -4.43
CA THR A 27 -16.34 -8.84 -5.06
C THR A 27 -15.70 -8.51 -6.39
N ASN A 28 -14.52 -9.05 -6.62
CA ASN A 28 -13.82 -8.97 -7.89
C ASN A 28 -13.50 -10.40 -8.34
N THR A 29 -13.95 -10.75 -9.55
CA THR A 29 -13.74 -12.07 -10.13
C THR A 29 -13.11 -11.91 -11.49
N GLN A 30 -12.02 -12.61 -11.74
CA GLN A 30 -11.37 -12.68 -13.03
C GLN A 30 -11.24 -14.16 -13.43
N ILE A 31 -11.78 -14.52 -14.58
CA ILE A 31 -11.72 -15.86 -15.13
C ILE A 31 -10.99 -15.78 -16.47
N ALA A 32 -9.83 -16.41 -16.56
CA ALA A 32 -9.08 -16.53 -17.81
C ALA A 32 -9.42 -17.86 -18.50
N PRO A 33 -9.62 -17.88 -19.83
CA PRO A 33 -9.84 -19.11 -20.57
C PRO A 33 -8.56 -19.96 -20.59
N GLY A 34 -8.69 -21.26 -20.45
CA GLY A 34 -7.59 -22.24 -20.45
C GLY A 34 -7.12 -22.62 -19.04
N LEU A 35 -5.88 -23.02 -18.89
CA LEU A 35 -5.25 -23.43 -17.61
C LEU A 35 -5.01 -22.27 -16.61
N GLY A 36 -5.42 -21.06 -16.96
CA GLY A 36 -5.10 -19.83 -16.20
C GLY A 36 -5.84 -19.65 -14.89
N GLY A 37 -6.81 -20.49 -14.57
CA GLY A 37 -7.54 -20.44 -13.30
C GLY A 37 -8.47 -19.23 -13.15
N ALA A 38 -9.33 -19.32 -12.15
CA ALA A 38 -10.18 -18.23 -11.70
C ALA A 38 -9.52 -17.50 -10.52
N ASN A 39 -9.51 -16.19 -10.56
CA ASN A 39 -9.10 -15.36 -9.43
C ASN A 39 -10.34 -14.73 -8.82
N LEU A 40 -10.61 -15.03 -7.56
CA LEU A 40 -11.74 -14.50 -6.81
C LEU A 40 -11.21 -13.71 -5.61
N GLN A 41 -11.63 -12.46 -5.52
CA GLN A 41 -11.37 -11.60 -4.37
C GLN A 41 -12.70 -11.16 -3.76
N ILE A 42 -12.82 -11.32 -2.46
CA ILE A 42 -13.97 -10.88 -1.68
C ILE A 42 -13.46 -9.99 -0.56
N ASP A 43 -13.91 -8.75 -0.54
CA ASP A 43 -13.56 -7.76 0.46
C ASP A 43 -14.83 -7.40 1.25
N ASN A 44 -14.77 -7.54 2.56
CA ASN A 44 -15.83 -7.14 3.47
C ASN A 44 -15.31 -6.02 4.37
N ASP A 45 -15.90 -4.85 4.21
CA ASP A 45 -15.53 -3.64 4.95
C ASP A 45 -16.63 -3.28 5.94
N TYR A 46 -16.28 -3.18 7.20
CA TYR A 46 -17.15 -2.68 8.26
C TYR A 46 -16.60 -1.39 8.85
N THR A 47 -17.40 -0.34 8.87
CA THR A 47 -17.02 0.96 9.41
C THR A 47 -17.94 1.28 10.60
N GLY A 48 -17.38 1.26 11.80
CA GLY A 48 -18.02 1.71 13.02
C GLY A 48 -17.84 3.23 13.23
N LYS A 49 -18.20 3.73 14.42
CA LYS A 49 -18.01 5.14 14.78
C LYS A 49 -16.52 5.46 15.01
N ASP A 50 -15.82 4.62 15.76
CA ASP A 50 -14.44 4.84 16.20
C ASP A 50 -13.48 3.77 15.67
N PHE A 51 -13.97 2.80 14.90
CA PHE A 51 -13.16 1.73 14.35
C PHE A 51 -13.58 1.35 12.95
N SER A 52 -12.67 0.77 12.21
CA SER A 52 -12.96 0.07 10.96
C SER A 52 -12.28 -1.28 10.94
N ALA A 53 -12.98 -2.26 10.42
CA ALA A 53 -12.49 -3.62 10.25
C ALA A 53 -12.72 -4.05 8.81
N SER A 54 -11.74 -4.69 8.22
CA SER A 54 -11.91 -5.29 6.89
C SER A 54 -11.34 -6.70 6.86
N ILE A 55 -12.01 -7.57 6.11
CA ILE A 55 -11.56 -8.93 5.84
C ILE A 55 -11.55 -9.11 4.33
N LYS A 56 -10.38 -9.40 3.78
CA LYS A 56 -10.18 -9.69 2.36
C LYS A 56 -9.82 -11.15 2.20
N ALA A 57 -10.48 -11.82 1.29
CA ALA A 57 -10.21 -13.19 0.91
C ALA A 57 -9.80 -13.22 -0.57
N LEU A 58 -8.61 -13.75 -0.85
CA LEU A 58 -8.06 -13.92 -2.19
C LEU A 58 -8.01 -15.41 -2.49
N ASN A 59 -8.69 -15.82 -3.54
CA ASN A 59 -8.79 -17.22 -3.99
C ASN A 59 -9.15 -18.20 -2.86
N PRO A 60 -10.19 -17.92 -2.07
CA PRO A 60 -10.61 -18.86 -1.04
C PRO A 60 -11.10 -20.15 -1.68
N SER A 61 -10.49 -21.26 -1.33
CA SER A 61 -10.93 -22.59 -1.77
C SER A 61 -11.09 -23.51 -0.56
N MET A 62 -12.20 -24.21 -0.53
CA MET A 62 -12.55 -25.20 0.49
C MET A 62 -12.61 -26.62 -0.10
N LEU A 63 -11.83 -26.91 -1.13
CA LEU A 63 -11.79 -28.22 -1.78
C LEU A 63 -11.03 -29.22 -0.91
N GLU A 64 -11.65 -30.39 -0.69
CA GLU A 64 -11.07 -31.63 -0.18
C GLU A 64 -10.14 -31.54 1.03
N GLY A 65 -10.65 -31.11 2.16
CA GLY A 65 -9.98 -31.31 3.46
C GLY A 65 -9.27 -30.11 4.06
N GLY A 66 -9.43 -28.90 3.53
CA GLY A 66 -8.88 -27.71 4.19
C GLY A 66 -9.10 -26.41 3.45
N LEU A 67 -8.92 -25.33 4.20
CA LEU A 67 -8.97 -23.97 3.67
C LEU A 67 -7.64 -23.62 3.02
N THR A 68 -7.67 -23.15 1.76
CA THR A 68 -6.54 -22.60 1.03
C THR A 68 -6.89 -21.20 0.53
N GLY A 69 -5.89 -20.40 0.24
CA GLY A 69 -6.03 -19.01 -0.19
C GLY A 69 -5.26 -18.05 0.68
N ILE A 70 -5.50 -16.77 0.48
CA ILE A 70 -4.90 -15.68 1.27
C ILE A 70 -6.05 -14.92 1.95
N PHE A 71 -5.97 -14.81 3.26
CA PHE A 71 -6.92 -14.05 4.07
C PHE A 71 -6.17 -12.91 4.75
N ILE A 72 -6.67 -11.69 4.57
CA ILE A 72 -6.10 -10.49 5.16
C ILE A 72 -7.18 -9.87 6.03
N GLY A 73 -6.94 -9.85 7.34
CA GLY A 73 -7.76 -9.16 8.31
C GLY A 73 -7.11 -7.86 8.72
N SER A 74 -7.76 -6.73 8.60
CA SER A 74 -7.27 -5.46 9.10
C SER A 74 -8.26 -4.83 10.07
N TYR A 75 -7.72 -4.26 11.13
CA TYR A 75 -8.47 -3.56 12.16
C TYR A 75 -7.80 -2.23 12.47
N LEU A 76 -8.54 -1.16 12.42
CA LEU A 76 -8.09 0.19 12.73
C LEU A 76 -9.00 0.77 13.81
N GLN A 77 -8.43 1.21 14.91
CA GLN A 77 -9.11 1.83 16.04
C GLN A 77 -8.65 3.27 16.22
N SER A 78 -9.58 4.19 16.31
CA SER A 78 -9.32 5.55 16.76
C SER A 78 -9.31 5.55 18.30
N VAL A 79 -8.11 5.63 18.89
CA VAL A 79 -7.94 5.63 20.35
C VAL A 79 -8.21 7.04 20.92
N THR A 80 -7.81 8.05 20.17
CA THR A 80 -8.10 9.45 20.44
C THR A 80 -8.48 10.16 19.14
N PRO A 81 -9.08 11.34 19.18
CA PRO A 81 -9.36 12.11 17.96
C PRO A 81 -8.15 12.33 17.05
N SER A 82 -6.95 12.28 17.64
CA SER A 82 -5.68 12.49 16.93
C SER A 82 -4.88 11.23 16.67
N LEU A 83 -5.12 10.14 17.41
CA LEU A 83 -4.34 8.89 17.33
C LEU A 83 -5.20 7.73 16.89
N ALA A 84 -4.81 7.08 15.81
CA ALA A 84 -5.37 5.82 15.36
C ALA A 84 -4.30 4.72 15.36
N LEU A 85 -4.65 3.56 15.87
CA LEU A 85 -3.80 2.37 15.88
C LEU A 85 -4.44 1.30 14.99
N GLY A 86 -3.63 0.62 14.21
CA GLY A 86 -4.04 -0.42 13.29
C GLY A 86 -3.26 -1.70 13.47
N LEU A 87 -3.92 -2.79 13.14
CA LEU A 87 -3.36 -4.13 13.11
C LEU A 87 -3.83 -4.80 11.81
N GLU A 88 -2.90 -5.44 11.11
CA GLU A 88 -3.18 -6.25 9.93
C GLU A 88 -2.59 -7.64 10.13
N ALA A 89 -3.40 -8.66 9.95
CA ALA A 89 -3.00 -10.05 9.98
C ALA A 89 -3.22 -10.67 8.60
N VAL A 90 -2.18 -11.24 8.04
CA VAL A 90 -2.22 -11.96 6.77
C VAL A 90 -2.05 -13.43 7.09
N TRP A 91 -2.99 -14.25 6.65
CA TRP A 91 -2.90 -15.70 6.70
C TRP A 91 -2.91 -16.22 5.27
N GLN A 92 -1.92 -17.03 4.92
CA GLN A 92 -1.81 -17.60 3.59
C GLN A 92 -1.52 -19.09 3.64
N ARG A 93 -2.19 -19.84 2.78
CA ARG A 93 -1.93 -21.25 2.52
C ARG A 93 -2.14 -21.53 1.04
N GLN A 94 -1.05 -21.77 0.33
CA GLN A 94 -1.10 -21.97 -1.14
C GLN A 94 -1.61 -23.35 -1.53
N ALA A 95 -1.29 -24.38 -0.75
CA ALA A 95 -1.70 -25.76 -1.01
C ALA A 95 -1.95 -26.51 0.30
N LEU A 96 -2.73 -27.57 0.27
CA LEU A 96 -3.04 -28.40 1.43
C LEU A 96 -1.79 -29.04 2.05
N ASN A 97 -0.77 -29.32 1.25
CA ASN A 97 0.51 -29.90 1.71
C ASN A 97 1.47 -28.84 2.29
N THR A 98 1.14 -27.56 2.18
CA THR A 98 1.97 -26.46 2.68
C THR A 98 1.47 -26.01 4.05
N LYS A 99 2.41 -25.77 4.98
CA LYS A 99 2.08 -25.18 6.27
C LYS A 99 1.52 -23.78 6.06
N PRO A 100 0.47 -23.39 6.80
CA PRO A 100 -0.04 -22.02 6.74
C PRO A 100 1.04 -21.06 7.26
N ASP A 101 1.18 -19.93 6.58
CA ASP A 101 2.04 -18.83 6.99
C ASP A 101 1.18 -17.68 7.50
N THR A 102 1.60 -17.06 8.59
CA THR A 102 0.88 -15.97 9.22
C THR A 102 1.82 -14.83 9.52
N ALA A 103 1.46 -13.64 9.06
CA ALA A 103 2.22 -12.42 9.24
C ALA A 103 1.33 -11.37 9.92
N ILE A 104 1.85 -10.68 10.93
CA ILE A 104 1.14 -9.62 11.64
C ILE A 104 1.92 -8.32 11.49
N SER A 105 1.23 -7.29 11.06
CA SER A 105 1.76 -5.94 10.87
C SER A 105 1.02 -4.96 11.78
N TYR A 106 1.73 -3.96 12.26
CA TYR A 106 1.19 -2.91 13.13
C TYR A 106 1.28 -1.57 12.41
N ALA A 107 0.27 -0.74 12.57
CA ALA A 107 0.26 0.60 12.03
C ALA A 107 -0.19 1.60 13.09
N ALA A 108 0.40 2.77 13.06
CA ALA A 108 0.01 3.90 13.89
C ALA A 108 -0.09 5.15 13.04
N ARG A 109 -1.11 5.95 13.25
CA ARG A 109 -1.29 7.23 12.57
C ARG A 109 -1.63 8.29 13.59
N TYR A 110 -0.87 9.36 13.58
CA TYR A 110 -1.13 10.55 14.40
C TYR A 110 -1.45 11.74 13.50
N LYS A 111 -2.56 12.40 13.77
CA LYS A 111 -3.02 13.58 13.05
C LYS A 111 -2.95 14.79 14.00
N GLY A 112 -2.03 15.71 13.72
CA GLY A 112 -1.98 17.03 14.35
C GLY A 112 -2.91 18.02 13.63
N SER A 113 -2.77 19.31 13.94
CA SER A 113 -3.49 20.41 13.28
C SER A 113 -3.09 20.53 11.80
N ASP A 114 -1.79 20.62 11.54
CA ASP A 114 -1.22 20.92 10.22
C ASP A 114 -0.26 19.81 9.73
N TRP A 115 -0.20 18.68 10.41
CA TRP A 115 0.71 17.58 10.08
C TRP A 115 0.09 16.21 10.38
N ILE A 116 0.56 15.23 9.66
CA ILE A 116 0.18 13.82 9.83
C ILE A 116 1.47 13.01 9.85
N ALA A 117 1.60 12.17 10.86
CA ALA A 117 2.65 11.17 10.93
C ALA A 117 2.03 9.77 10.88
N SER A 118 2.61 8.87 10.13
CA SER A 118 2.23 7.47 10.14
C SER A 118 3.46 6.58 10.23
N ALA A 119 3.33 5.47 10.92
CA ALA A 119 4.36 4.46 11.06
C ALA A 119 3.72 3.08 10.87
N GLN A 120 4.39 2.21 10.17
CA GLN A 120 3.97 0.83 9.93
C GLN A 120 5.15 -0.10 10.15
N LEU A 121 4.94 -1.12 10.96
CA LEU A 121 5.88 -2.20 11.19
C LEU A 121 5.31 -3.47 10.57
N GLN A 122 5.98 -3.99 9.56
CA GLN A 122 5.59 -5.22 8.89
C GLN A 122 6.26 -6.43 9.53
N ALA A 123 5.59 -7.58 9.49
CA ALA A 123 6.11 -8.84 10.05
C ALA A 123 7.44 -9.28 9.43
N GLN A 124 7.73 -8.88 8.20
CA GLN A 124 8.97 -9.18 7.49
C GLN A 124 10.17 -8.32 7.95
N GLY A 125 9.98 -7.47 8.97
CA GLY A 125 11.02 -6.57 9.46
C GLY A 125 11.15 -5.28 8.66
N ALA A 126 10.19 -4.95 7.79
CA ALA A 126 10.15 -3.65 7.13
C ALA A 126 9.46 -2.62 8.04
N PHE A 127 10.10 -1.49 8.20
CA PHE A 127 9.57 -0.33 8.92
C PHE A 127 9.39 0.83 7.97
N ASN A 128 8.13 1.24 7.78
CA ASN A 128 7.76 2.36 6.94
C ASN A 128 7.25 3.48 7.82
N THR A 129 7.77 4.68 7.64
CA THR A 129 7.25 5.86 8.30
C THR A 129 7.09 6.99 7.31
N SER A 130 5.99 7.71 7.42
CA SER A 130 5.74 8.89 6.61
C SER A 130 5.34 10.06 7.50
N PHE A 131 5.84 11.22 7.13
CA PHE A 131 5.51 12.48 7.76
C PHE A 131 5.09 13.48 6.70
N TRP A 132 3.90 14.02 6.84
CA TRP A 132 3.37 15.06 5.97
C TRP A 132 3.06 16.29 6.80
N ARG A 133 3.36 17.47 6.26
CA ARG A 133 3.07 18.75 6.89
C ARG A 133 2.59 19.77 5.87
N LYS A 134 1.51 20.47 6.23
CA LYS A 134 1.05 21.66 5.51
C LYS A 134 1.84 22.87 6.04
N LEU A 135 2.76 23.39 5.21
CA LEU A 135 3.60 24.54 5.58
C LEU A 135 2.85 25.87 5.38
N SER A 136 1.99 25.92 4.36
CA SER A 136 1.15 27.05 4.02
C SER A 136 -0.09 26.54 3.27
N ASP A 137 -1.06 27.43 3.01
CA ASP A 137 -2.25 27.07 2.19
C ASP A 137 -1.88 26.61 0.78
N LYS A 138 -0.69 26.94 0.32
CA LYS A 138 -0.19 26.60 -1.04
C LYS A 138 0.97 25.61 -1.03
N VAL A 139 1.55 25.32 0.12
CA VAL A 139 2.77 24.51 0.21
C VAL A 139 2.56 23.35 1.17
N GLU A 140 2.77 22.16 0.67
CA GLU A 140 2.77 20.92 1.43
C GLU A 140 4.12 20.23 1.23
N ALA A 141 4.65 19.63 2.28
CA ALA A 141 5.87 18.84 2.23
C ALA A 141 5.67 17.51 2.94
N GLY A 142 6.33 16.48 2.45
CA GLY A 142 6.28 15.15 3.02
C GLY A 142 7.64 14.46 2.96
N VAL A 143 7.85 13.56 3.89
CA VAL A 143 9.03 12.70 3.99
C VAL A 143 8.54 11.27 4.16
N ASP A 144 9.03 10.37 3.34
CA ASP A 144 8.80 8.95 3.46
C ASP A 144 10.15 8.25 3.73
N LEU A 145 10.17 7.44 4.78
CA LEU A 145 11.31 6.62 5.15
C LEU A 145 10.89 5.15 5.14
N ASN A 146 11.56 4.35 4.35
CA ASN A 146 11.38 2.91 4.27
C ASN A 146 12.68 2.24 4.70
N LEU A 147 12.65 1.47 5.78
CA LEU A 147 13.77 0.68 6.29
C LEU A 147 13.41 -0.79 6.19
N GLN A 148 14.26 -1.58 5.53
CA GLN A 148 14.12 -3.02 5.45
C GLN A 148 15.26 -3.68 6.22
N PHE A 149 14.90 -4.58 7.13
CA PHE A 149 15.83 -5.40 7.89
C PHE A 149 15.67 -6.84 7.42
N ALA A 150 16.48 -7.26 6.45
CA ALA A 150 16.47 -8.63 5.97
C ALA A 150 17.61 -9.42 6.62
N PRO A 151 17.39 -10.69 7.05
CA PRO A 151 18.48 -11.54 7.46
C PRO A 151 19.43 -11.78 6.29
N SER A 152 20.73 -11.46 6.47
CA SER A 152 21.72 -11.68 5.43
C SER A 152 21.96 -13.17 5.23
N PRO A 153 21.87 -13.71 4.03
CA PRO A 153 22.18 -15.11 3.74
C PRO A 153 23.66 -15.46 3.97
N LEU A 154 24.53 -14.45 4.10
CA LEU A 154 25.96 -14.59 4.35
C LEU A 154 26.33 -14.55 5.84
N ALA A 155 25.37 -14.40 6.75
CA ALA A 155 25.59 -14.43 8.18
C ALA A 155 25.92 -15.85 8.61
N GLY A 156 27.20 -16.19 8.62
CA GLY A 156 27.71 -17.42 9.22
C GLY A 156 27.32 -17.53 10.71
N ARG A 157 27.38 -18.73 11.25
CA ARG A 157 26.99 -19.13 12.61
C ARG A 157 27.54 -18.26 13.78
N ASN A 158 28.40 -17.28 13.50
CA ASN A 158 29.08 -16.43 14.48
C ASN A 158 28.69 -14.93 14.37
N ALA A 159 27.69 -14.59 13.59
CA ALA A 159 27.20 -13.22 13.57
C ALA A 159 26.38 -12.95 14.83
N GLY A 160 26.89 -12.08 15.70
CA GLY A 160 26.16 -11.62 16.88
C GLY A 160 24.80 -11.03 16.51
N LEU A 161 23.94 -10.80 17.50
CA LEU A 161 22.51 -10.45 17.38
C LEU A 161 22.16 -9.39 16.32
N PHE A 162 23.13 -8.58 15.87
CA PHE A 162 22.97 -7.52 14.85
C PHE A 162 23.94 -7.63 13.65
N GLY A 163 24.86 -8.57 13.65
CA GLY A 163 25.95 -8.66 12.64
C GLY A 163 25.57 -9.32 11.31
N GLY A 164 24.35 -9.85 11.19
CA GLY A 164 23.86 -10.56 10.00
C GLY A 164 22.64 -9.94 9.33
N LEU A 165 22.27 -8.71 9.69
CA LEU A 165 21.14 -8.00 9.10
C LEU A 165 21.62 -7.09 7.98
N GLN A 166 21.17 -7.37 6.76
CA GLN A 166 21.30 -6.43 5.65
C GLN A 166 20.27 -5.33 5.87
N LYS A 167 20.76 -4.10 6.01
CA LYS A 167 19.93 -2.91 6.18
C LYS A 167 19.85 -2.21 4.83
N GLU A 168 18.66 -2.10 4.30
CA GLU A 168 18.38 -1.30 3.13
C GLU A 168 17.39 -0.21 3.53
N GLY A 169 17.75 1.04 3.29
CA GLY A 169 16.93 2.18 3.63
C GLY A 169 16.75 3.09 2.43
N THR A 170 15.51 3.42 2.11
CA THR A 170 15.16 4.42 1.10
C THR A 170 14.41 5.56 1.78
N THR A 171 14.84 6.79 1.47
CA THR A 171 14.19 8.00 1.94
C THR A 171 13.76 8.82 0.74
N ALA A 172 12.51 9.25 0.73
CA ALA A 172 11.98 10.14 -0.27
C ALA A 172 11.48 11.44 0.38
N LEU A 173 11.86 12.55 -0.20
CA LEU A 173 11.40 13.89 0.19
C LEU A 173 10.52 14.43 -0.93
N GLY A 174 9.29 14.82 -0.60
CA GLY A 174 8.35 15.38 -1.55
C GLY A 174 7.87 16.75 -1.13
N ALA A 175 7.67 17.63 -2.11
CA ALA A 175 7.04 18.92 -1.92
C ALA A 175 6.00 19.19 -3.01
N LYS A 176 4.89 19.79 -2.62
CA LYS A 176 3.81 20.21 -3.50
C LYS A 176 3.59 21.70 -3.33
N TYR A 177 3.50 22.41 -4.44
CA TYR A 177 3.18 23.83 -4.47
C TYR A 177 1.95 24.07 -5.37
N ASP A 178 0.89 24.62 -4.79
CA ASP A 178 -0.35 24.94 -5.51
C ASP A 178 -0.38 26.43 -5.90
N PHE A 179 -0.32 26.68 -7.22
CA PHE A 179 -0.58 27.98 -7.80
C PHE A 179 -2.07 28.13 -8.13
N ARG A 180 -2.50 29.33 -8.55
CA ARG A 180 -3.92 29.58 -8.90
C ARG A 180 -4.47 28.65 -10.00
N ALA A 181 -3.65 28.29 -11.00
CA ALA A 181 -4.06 27.48 -12.16
C ALA A 181 -3.09 26.34 -12.46
N SER A 182 -2.12 26.08 -11.58
CA SER A 182 -1.13 25.02 -11.77
C SER A 182 -0.70 24.44 -10.43
N THR A 183 -0.34 23.17 -10.43
CA THR A 183 0.23 22.45 -9.29
C THR A 183 1.61 21.94 -9.69
N PHE A 184 2.60 22.26 -8.90
CA PHE A 184 3.96 21.75 -9.03
C PHE A 184 4.21 20.73 -7.93
N ARG A 185 4.75 19.57 -8.30
CA ARG A 185 5.18 18.52 -7.37
C ARG A 185 6.62 18.16 -7.69
N ALA A 186 7.44 18.06 -6.68
CA ALA A 186 8.83 17.60 -6.79
C ALA A 186 9.10 16.55 -5.73
N GLN A 187 9.87 15.54 -6.08
CA GLN A 187 10.30 14.47 -5.20
C GLN A 187 11.78 14.17 -5.44
N VAL A 188 12.50 13.98 -4.35
CA VAL A 188 13.90 13.54 -4.36
C VAL A 188 13.99 12.26 -3.55
N ASP A 189 14.61 11.25 -4.11
CA ASP A 189 14.86 9.97 -3.45
C ASP A 189 16.35 9.88 -3.01
N SER A 190 16.59 9.09 -1.97
CA SER A 190 17.96 8.77 -1.49
C SER A 190 18.82 8.06 -2.54
N ALA A 191 18.24 7.45 -3.57
CA ALA A 191 18.93 6.89 -4.71
C ALA A 191 19.44 7.94 -5.72
N GLY A 192 19.24 9.25 -5.46
CA GLY A 192 19.61 10.33 -6.36
C GLY A 192 18.67 10.56 -7.53
N ARG A 193 17.45 10.05 -7.46
CA ARG A 193 16.41 10.31 -8.45
C ARG A 193 15.65 11.57 -8.07
N LEU A 194 15.56 12.49 -9.00
CA LEU A 194 14.75 13.70 -8.91
C LEU A 194 13.59 13.57 -9.89
N SER A 195 12.37 13.56 -9.38
CA SER A 195 11.15 13.55 -10.19
C SER A 195 10.41 14.85 -9.99
N CYS A 196 9.94 15.45 -11.07
CA CYS A 196 9.10 16.64 -11.02
C CYS A 196 7.89 16.48 -11.93
N LEU A 197 6.78 17.07 -11.49
CA LEU A 197 5.51 17.08 -12.21
C LEU A 197 4.88 18.45 -12.11
N LEU A 198 4.59 19.04 -13.26
CA LEU A 198 3.86 20.30 -13.37
C LEU A 198 2.53 20.01 -14.05
N GLU A 199 1.44 20.26 -13.37
CA GLU A 199 0.09 20.22 -13.90
C GLU A 199 -0.44 21.64 -14.04
N LYS A 200 -0.82 22.05 -15.24
CA LYS A 200 -1.36 23.36 -15.53
C LYS A 200 -2.74 23.24 -16.16
N ARG A 201 -3.73 23.84 -15.54
CA ARG A 201 -5.07 23.97 -16.11
C ARG A 201 -5.11 25.17 -17.07
N VAL A 202 -5.28 24.89 -18.36
CA VAL A 202 -5.31 25.91 -19.42
C VAL A 202 -6.73 26.37 -19.71
N ALA A 203 -7.70 25.45 -19.63
CA ALA A 203 -9.12 25.73 -19.80
C ALA A 203 -9.94 24.86 -18.83
N PRO A 204 -11.23 25.14 -18.62
CA PRO A 204 -12.07 24.36 -17.71
C PRO A 204 -12.07 22.85 -17.99
N ALA A 205 -11.88 22.46 -19.26
CA ALA A 205 -11.85 21.07 -19.71
C ALA A 205 -10.45 20.56 -20.15
N VAL A 206 -9.42 21.42 -20.08
CA VAL A 206 -8.07 21.07 -20.60
C VAL A 206 -7.03 21.30 -19.53
N SER A 207 -6.33 20.23 -19.15
CA SER A 207 -5.14 20.27 -18.30
C SER A 207 -3.93 19.74 -19.07
N LEU A 208 -2.79 20.41 -18.93
CA LEU A 208 -1.51 19.98 -19.45
C LEU A 208 -0.64 19.49 -18.28
N THR A 209 -0.10 18.30 -18.43
CA THR A 209 0.79 17.68 -17.44
C THR A 209 2.17 17.47 -18.04
N PHE A 210 3.17 18.06 -17.42
CA PHE A 210 4.58 17.86 -17.75
C PHE A 210 5.22 17.07 -16.64
N ALA A 211 5.82 15.93 -16.97
CA ALA A 211 6.56 15.10 -16.04
C ALA A 211 8.00 14.96 -16.51
N GLY A 212 8.95 15.05 -15.58
CA GLY A 212 10.37 14.85 -15.84
C GLY A 212 10.99 14.06 -14.69
N GLU A 213 11.89 13.15 -15.03
CA GLU A 213 12.69 12.37 -14.09
C GLU A 213 14.15 12.44 -14.48
N ILE A 214 15.02 12.73 -13.51
CA ILE A 214 16.46 12.79 -13.66
C ILE A 214 17.09 11.82 -12.67
N ASP A 215 17.87 10.88 -13.17
CA ASP A 215 18.64 9.93 -12.37
C ASP A 215 20.11 10.38 -12.33
N GLN A 216 20.52 11.00 -11.21
CA GLN A 216 21.88 11.52 -11.06
C GLN A 216 22.92 10.40 -10.88
N ALA A 217 22.53 9.23 -10.37
CA ALA A 217 23.44 8.10 -10.19
C ALA A 217 23.98 7.56 -11.53
N LYS A 218 23.18 7.64 -12.60
CA LYS A 218 23.60 7.22 -13.96
C LYS A 218 24.40 8.27 -14.70
N VAL A 219 24.27 9.56 -14.31
CA VAL A 219 25.02 10.66 -14.98
C VAL A 219 26.47 10.72 -14.51
N CYS A 220 26.76 10.33 -13.27
CA CYS A 220 28.14 10.32 -12.72
C CYS A 220 28.98 9.10 -13.14
N SER A 221 28.40 8.12 -13.83
CA SER A 221 29.10 6.89 -14.26
C SER A 221 29.56 6.90 -15.73
N ARG A 222 29.62 8.08 -16.37
CA ARG A 222 30.18 8.27 -17.73
C ARG A 222 31.47 9.08 -17.70
#